data_218da1db3b7a9dcddf87bc8fe9c00fb8
#
_entry.id   218da1db3b7a9dcddf87bc8fe9c00fb8
#
_cell.length_a   1.000
_cell.length_b   1.000
_cell.length_c   1.000
_cell.angle_alpha   90.00
_cell.angle_beta   90.00
_cell.angle_gamma   90.00
#
_symmetry.space_group_name_H-M   'P 1'
#
loop_
_entity.id
_entity.type
_entity.pdbx_description
1 polymer ?
#
loop_
_entity_poly.entity_id
_entity_poly.type
_entity_poly.pdbx_seq_one_letter_code
_entity_poly.pdbx_strand_id
1 'polypeptide(L)'
;MAKKVLIVEDDSNIAELLNLYLEKEGFEPLVAKDGGKGVEQFRAFQPDLVLLDIMLPVMDGWSVLKKIRESSKVPVIMLTAKGETSDKVSGLEMGADDYIVKPFEMKEVLARIHAVLRRTAGGEEGGGAKKLAFDKLVINLDSYELIVNGQPVDTPPKELELLFHLASSPNRVFTRNQLLDEVWGFDYFGDSRTVDVHIKRLREKLEGVSDQWRLKTVWGVGYKFEVSPAGTPG
;
A
#
# COMPACT_ATOMS: atom_id res chain seq x y z
N MET A 1 -17.01 -15.16 2.94
CA MET A 1 -16.31 -15.90 1.86
C MET A 1 -14.84 -15.91 2.17
N ALA A 2 -14.08 -16.96 1.81
CA ALA A 2 -12.63 -16.98 1.94
C ALA A 2 -12.02 -15.87 1.08
N LYS A 3 -10.99 -15.21 1.58
CA LYS A 3 -10.26 -14.18 0.83
C LYS A 3 -9.31 -14.84 -0.17
N LYS A 4 -9.32 -14.37 -1.40
CA LYS A 4 -8.53 -14.89 -2.51
C LYS A 4 -7.14 -14.26 -2.55
N VAL A 5 -6.09 -15.09 -2.59
CA VAL A 5 -4.71 -14.63 -2.64
C VAL A 5 -4.03 -15.22 -3.88
N LEU A 6 -3.59 -14.38 -4.81
CA LEU A 6 -2.77 -14.80 -5.93
C LEU A 6 -1.29 -14.79 -5.53
N ILE A 7 -0.61 -15.92 -5.69
CA ILE A 7 0.83 -16.09 -5.46
C ILE A 7 1.49 -16.17 -6.82
N VAL A 8 2.38 -15.23 -7.16
CA VAL A 8 3.18 -15.25 -8.39
C VAL A 8 4.62 -15.47 -7.99
N GLU A 9 5.06 -16.73 -8.07
CA GLU A 9 6.35 -17.23 -7.56
C GLU A 9 6.80 -18.43 -8.40
N ASP A 10 8.02 -18.39 -8.93
CA ASP A 10 8.55 -19.47 -9.79
C ASP A 10 9.23 -20.59 -8.99
N ASP A 11 9.78 -20.28 -7.81
CA ASP A 11 10.30 -21.30 -6.89
C ASP A 11 9.16 -22.15 -6.32
N SER A 12 9.13 -23.42 -6.73
CA SER A 12 8.07 -24.36 -6.33
C SER A 12 8.03 -24.60 -4.81
N ASN A 13 9.17 -24.57 -4.10
CA ASN A 13 9.19 -24.80 -2.66
C ASN A 13 8.60 -23.61 -1.92
N ILE A 14 8.92 -22.38 -2.34
CA ILE A 14 8.36 -21.17 -1.77
C ILE A 14 6.87 -21.09 -2.07
N ALA A 15 6.47 -21.34 -3.31
CA ALA A 15 5.07 -21.32 -3.72
C ALA A 15 4.22 -22.35 -2.96
N GLU A 16 4.70 -23.61 -2.80
CA GLU A 16 4.02 -24.66 -2.03
C GLU A 16 3.92 -24.28 -0.54
N LEU A 17 4.98 -23.72 0.04
CA LEU A 17 4.99 -23.28 1.43
C LEU A 17 3.95 -22.17 1.64
N LEU A 18 3.93 -21.15 0.81
CA LEU A 18 2.96 -20.06 0.85
C LEU A 18 1.54 -20.59 0.69
N ASN A 19 1.30 -21.47 -0.29
CA ASN A 19 0.00 -22.08 -0.54
C ASN A 19 -0.53 -22.81 0.70
N LEU A 20 0.30 -23.72 1.26
CA LEU A 20 -0.07 -24.53 2.41
C LEU A 20 -0.46 -23.68 3.64
N TYR A 21 0.34 -22.67 3.94
CA TYR A 21 0.07 -21.80 5.09
C TYR A 21 -1.14 -20.91 4.87
N LEU A 22 -1.36 -20.39 3.66
CA LEU A 22 -2.54 -19.59 3.34
C LEU A 22 -3.82 -20.42 3.40
N GLU A 23 -3.83 -21.65 2.89
CA GLU A 23 -4.97 -22.56 3.04
C GLU A 23 -5.29 -22.84 4.51
N LYS A 24 -4.25 -23.10 5.33
CA LYS A 24 -4.41 -23.34 6.76
C LYS A 24 -5.01 -22.15 7.51
N GLU A 25 -4.73 -20.93 7.07
CA GLU A 25 -5.30 -19.69 7.62
C GLU A 25 -6.68 -19.34 7.01
N GLY A 26 -7.23 -20.20 6.16
CA GLY A 26 -8.58 -20.05 5.60
C GLY A 26 -8.66 -19.12 4.39
N PHE A 27 -7.53 -18.82 3.75
CA PHE A 27 -7.49 -18.14 2.45
C PHE A 27 -7.78 -19.12 1.31
N GLU A 28 -8.10 -18.58 0.14
CA GLU A 28 -8.19 -19.30 -1.14
C GLU A 28 -6.99 -18.90 -2.01
N PRO A 29 -5.85 -19.61 -1.93
CA PRO A 29 -4.67 -19.26 -2.73
C PRO A 29 -4.74 -19.83 -4.13
N LEU A 30 -4.12 -19.13 -5.09
CA LEU A 30 -3.85 -19.59 -6.45
C LEU A 30 -2.41 -19.27 -6.81
N VAL A 31 -1.68 -20.25 -7.36
CA VAL A 31 -0.26 -20.12 -7.71
C VAL A 31 -0.08 -19.95 -9.22
N ALA A 32 0.66 -18.90 -9.61
CA ALA A 32 1.20 -18.69 -10.95
C ALA A 32 2.73 -18.80 -10.90
N LYS A 33 3.33 -19.57 -11.81
CA LYS A 33 4.78 -19.86 -11.82
C LYS A 33 5.60 -18.94 -12.74
N ASP A 34 4.98 -17.97 -13.36
CA ASP A 34 5.62 -16.94 -14.18
C ASP A 34 4.76 -15.67 -14.24
N GLY A 35 5.37 -14.56 -14.61
CA GLY A 35 4.68 -13.27 -14.65
C GLY A 35 3.57 -13.17 -15.71
N GLY A 36 3.70 -13.91 -16.82
CA GLY A 36 2.67 -13.96 -17.86
C GLY A 36 1.39 -14.61 -17.35
N LYS A 37 1.53 -15.81 -16.74
CA LYS A 37 0.42 -16.50 -16.05
C LYS A 37 -0.11 -15.69 -14.88
N GLY A 38 0.75 -14.98 -14.15
CA GLY A 38 0.35 -14.08 -13.08
C GLY A 38 -0.67 -13.06 -13.55
N VAL A 39 -0.42 -12.38 -14.67
CA VAL A 39 -1.37 -11.41 -15.26
C VAL A 39 -2.66 -12.06 -15.76
N GLU A 40 -2.56 -13.24 -16.40
CA GLU A 40 -3.72 -13.98 -16.88
C GLU A 40 -4.62 -14.42 -15.73
N GLN A 41 -4.03 -15.07 -14.73
CA GLN A 41 -4.76 -15.56 -13.55
C GLN A 41 -5.31 -14.40 -12.70
N PHE A 42 -4.59 -13.29 -12.59
CA PHE A 42 -5.09 -12.09 -11.92
C PHE A 42 -6.46 -11.67 -12.47
N ARG A 43 -6.62 -11.61 -13.78
CA ARG A 43 -7.86 -11.21 -14.44
C ARG A 43 -9.00 -12.23 -14.24
N ALA A 44 -8.67 -13.52 -14.30
CA ALA A 44 -9.65 -14.61 -14.18
C ALA A 44 -10.08 -14.84 -12.71
N PHE A 45 -9.12 -14.84 -11.79
CA PHE A 45 -9.33 -15.18 -10.39
C PHE A 45 -9.88 -14.04 -9.56
N GLN A 46 -9.58 -12.78 -9.94
CA GLN A 46 -9.96 -11.57 -9.20
C GLN A 46 -9.56 -11.65 -7.71
N PRO A 47 -8.27 -11.71 -7.39
CA PRO A 47 -7.80 -11.86 -6.02
C PRO A 47 -8.09 -10.62 -5.17
N ASP A 48 -8.19 -10.82 -3.85
CA ASP A 48 -8.26 -9.75 -2.84
C ASP A 48 -6.85 -9.22 -2.49
N LEU A 49 -5.79 -10.00 -2.78
CA LEU A 49 -4.38 -9.66 -2.53
C LEU A 49 -3.48 -10.44 -3.48
N VAL A 50 -2.35 -9.84 -3.86
CA VAL A 50 -1.30 -10.49 -4.66
C VAL A 50 0.00 -10.53 -3.87
N LEU A 51 0.63 -11.72 -3.77
CA LEU A 51 2.03 -11.90 -3.42
C LEU A 51 2.81 -12.04 -4.71
N LEU A 52 3.81 -11.22 -4.95
CA LEU A 52 4.46 -11.10 -6.25
C LEU A 52 5.98 -11.10 -6.11
N ASP A 53 6.63 -12.14 -6.63
CA ASP A 53 8.09 -12.14 -6.74
C ASP A 53 8.56 -11.15 -7.80
N ILE A 54 9.69 -10.51 -7.53
CA ILE A 54 10.36 -9.61 -8.47
C ILE A 54 11.03 -10.40 -9.59
N MET A 55 11.72 -11.49 -9.23
CA MET A 55 12.59 -12.26 -10.13
C MET A 55 11.82 -13.39 -10.82
N LEU A 56 10.87 -13.05 -11.68
CA LEU A 56 10.05 -14.02 -12.40
C LEU A 56 10.54 -14.26 -13.83
N PRO A 57 10.41 -15.49 -14.35
CA PRO A 57 10.63 -15.77 -15.76
C PRO A 57 9.49 -15.19 -16.62
N VAL A 58 9.75 -15.03 -17.92
CA VAL A 58 8.82 -14.54 -18.96
C VAL A 58 8.49 -13.05 -18.81
N MET A 59 8.10 -12.61 -17.62
CA MET A 59 7.79 -11.22 -17.30
C MET A 59 8.16 -10.97 -15.83
N ASP A 60 9.04 -10.02 -15.57
CA ASP A 60 9.45 -9.66 -14.23
C ASP A 60 8.30 -9.09 -13.38
N GLY A 61 8.46 -9.15 -12.05
CA GLY A 61 7.43 -8.72 -11.12
C GLY A 61 7.05 -7.24 -11.24
N TRP A 62 7.97 -6.37 -11.64
CA TRP A 62 7.68 -4.95 -11.87
C TRP A 62 6.73 -4.75 -13.04
N SER A 63 6.96 -5.47 -14.13
CA SER A 63 6.11 -5.46 -15.31
C SER A 63 4.72 -6.03 -15.00
N VAL A 64 4.63 -7.06 -14.15
CA VAL A 64 3.36 -7.61 -13.65
C VAL A 64 2.63 -6.58 -12.81
N LEU A 65 3.30 -5.95 -11.84
CA LEU A 65 2.74 -4.92 -10.98
C LEU A 65 2.17 -3.76 -11.81
N LYS A 66 2.93 -3.26 -12.79
CA LYS A 66 2.47 -2.21 -13.68
C LYS A 66 1.17 -2.59 -14.40
N LYS A 67 1.10 -3.80 -14.94
CA LYS A 67 -0.12 -4.29 -15.62
C LYS A 67 -1.32 -4.44 -14.68
N ILE A 68 -1.09 -4.87 -13.44
CA ILE A 68 -2.14 -4.91 -12.41
C ILE A 68 -2.65 -3.50 -12.14
N ARG A 69 -1.76 -2.52 -11.99
CA ARG A 69 -2.11 -1.13 -11.69
C ARG A 69 -2.82 -0.39 -12.83
N GLU A 70 -2.69 -0.85 -14.08
CA GLU A 70 -3.48 -0.32 -15.21
C GLU A 70 -5.00 -0.52 -15.04
N SER A 71 -5.42 -1.52 -14.25
CA SER A 71 -6.83 -1.91 -14.15
C SER A 71 -7.33 -2.14 -12.73
N SER A 72 -6.47 -2.13 -11.70
CA SER A 72 -6.87 -2.50 -10.34
C SER A 72 -6.02 -1.83 -9.25
N LYS A 73 -6.69 -1.58 -8.12
CA LYS A 73 -6.09 -1.13 -6.85
C LYS A 73 -5.90 -2.27 -5.85
N VAL A 74 -6.03 -3.52 -6.29
CA VAL A 74 -5.81 -4.67 -5.41
C VAL A 74 -4.46 -4.55 -4.71
N PRO A 75 -4.37 -4.79 -3.40
CA PRO A 75 -3.10 -4.72 -2.70
C PRO A 75 -2.10 -5.75 -3.22
N VAL A 76 -0.85 -5.31 -3.41
CA VAL A 76 0.27 -6.12 -3.88
C VAL A 76 1.41 -6.04 -2.88
N ILE A 77 1.82 -7.20 -2.36
CA ILE A 77 3.02 -7.36 -1.53
C ILE A 77 4.11 -7.96 -2.41
N MET A 78 5.23 -7.23 -2.57
CA MET A 78 6.37 -7.73 -3.35
C MET A 78 7.25 -8.65 -2.51
N LEU A 79 7.68 -9.77 -3.10
CA LEU A 79 8.70 -10.66 -2.54
C LEU A 79 10.05 -10.33 -3.18
N THR A 80 11.08 -10.02 -2.38
CA THR A 80 12.37 -9.51 -2.90
C THR A 80 13.56 -10.21 -2.27
N ALA A 81 14.67 -10.35 -3.00
CA ALA A 81 15.92 -10.88 -2.45
C ALA A 81 16.61 -9.86 -1.52
N LYS A 82 17.41 -10.38 -0.56
CA LYS A 82 18.18 -9.55 0.36
C LYS A 82 19.33 -8.85 -0.40
N GLY A 83 19.34 -7.52 -0.39
CA GLY A 83 20.47 -6.73 -0.94
C GLY A 83 20.07 -5.62 -1.92
N GLU A 84 18.88 -5.64 -2.47
CA GLU A 84 18.43 -4.69 -3.48
C GLU A 84 17.65 -3.52 -2.85
N THR A 85 18.37 -2.69 -2.07
CA THR A 85 17.77 -1.49 -1.45
C THR A 85 17.27 -0.50 -2.52
N SER A 86 17.89 -0.48 -3.69
CA SER A 86 17.44 0.28 -4.86
C SER A 86 16.09 -0.24 -5.39
N ASP A 87 15.90 -1.55 -5.40
CA ASP A 87 14.70 -2.18 -5.94
C ASP A 87 13.49 -2.01 -5.01
N LYS A 88 13.73 -1.93 -3.69
CA LYS A 88 12.69 -1.62 -2.71
C LYS A 88 12.10 -0.23 -2.92
N VAL A 89 12.96 0.76 -3.15
CA VAL A 89 12.53 2.14 -3.43
C VAL A 89 11.82 2.20 -4.77
N SER A 90 12.39 1.56 -5.81
CA SER A 90 11.79 1.50 -7.14
C SER A 90 10.43 0.78 -7.12
N GLY A 91 10.29 -0.30 -6.34
CA GLY A 91 9.04 -1.06 -6.25
C GLY A 91 7.92 -0.33 -5.55
N LEU A 92 8.23 0.33 -4.47
CA LEU A 92 7.28 1.21 -3.82
C LEU A 92 6.95 2.41 -4.73
N GLU A 93 7.87 2.95 -5.48
CA GLU A 93 7.65 3.98 -6.51
C GLU A 93 6.76 3.48 -7.66
N MET A 94 6.66 2.20 -7.93
CA MET A 94 5.80 1.60 -8.96
C MET A 94 4.41 1.19 -8.48
N GLY A 95 4.04 1.43 -7.20
CA GLY A 95 2.68 1.20 -6.69
C GLY A 95 2.50 -0.08 -5.85
N ALA A 96 3.56 -0.74 -5.41
CA ALA A 96 3.45 -1.79 -4.40
C ALA A 96 2.97 -1.22 -3.05
N ASP A 97 2.18 -2.01 -2.31
CA ASP A 97 1.66 -1.61 -1.00
C ASP A 97 2.63 -1.98 0.12
N ASP A 98 3.35 -3.08 -0.03
CA ASP A 98 4.35 -3.56 0.90
C ASP A 98 5.38 -4.45 0.20
N TYR A 99 6.47 -4.81 0.92
CA TYR A 99 7.47 -5.77 0.45
C TYR A 99 7.94 -6.69 1.58
N ILE A 100 8.32 -7.92 1.22
CA ILE A 100 8.89 -8.92 2.12
C ILE A 100 10.22 -9.39 1.54
N VAL A 101 11.25 -9.43 2.39
CA VAL A 101 12.61 -9.83 1.97
C VAL A 101 12.79 -11.33 2.14
N LYS A 102 13.22 -12.02 1.08
CA LYS A 102 13.64 -13.42 1.14
C LYS A 102 15.04 -13.54 1.77
N PRO A 103 15.29 -14.54 2.64
CA PRO A 103 14.34 -15.50 3.19
C PRO A 103 13.44 -14.87 4.25
N PHE A 104 12.18 -15.26 4.29
CA PHE A 104 11.17 -14.77 5.22
C PHE A 104 10.61 -15.89 6.10
N GLU A 105 10.09 -15.52 7.25
CA GLU A 105 9.29 -16.41 8.08
C GLU A 105 7.81 -16.33 7.70
N MET A 106 7.11 -17.48 7.66
CA MET A 106 5.68 -17.52 7.30
C MET A 106 4.82 -16.67 8.24
N LYS A 107 5.20 -16.56 9.50
CA LYS A 107 4.53 -15.70 10.48
C LYS A 107 4.57 -14.22 10.05
N GLU A 108 5.68 -13.75 9.49
CA GLU A 108 5.81 -12.40 8.96
C GLU A 108 4.89 -12.20 7.74
N VAL A 109 4.89 -13.16 6.80
CA VAL A 109 4.04 -13.10 5.60
C VAL A 109 2.58 -13.00 5.98
N LEU A 110 2.10 -13.87 6.88
CA LEU A 110 0.72 -13.88 7.34
C LEU A 110 0.33 -12.59 8.07
N ALA A 111 1.20 -12.08 8.94
CA ALA A 111 0.97 -10.81 9.65
C ALA A 111 0.77 -9.66 8.67
N ARG A 112 1.59 -9.58 7.60
CA ARG A 112 1.48 -8.55 6.56
C ARG A 112 0.22 -8.70 5.72
N ILE A 113 -0.13 -9.93 5.31
CA ILE A 113 -1.36 -10.22 4.59
C ILE A 113 -2.58 -9.77 5.39
N HIS A 114 -2.66 -10.18 6.67
CA HIS A 114 -3.77 -9.78 7.54
C HIS A 114 -3.82 -8.26 7.75
N ALA A 115 -2.66 -7.61 7.92
CA ALA A 115 -2.59 -6.16 8.05
C ALA A 115 -3.12 -5.44 6.81
N VAL A 116 -2.73 -5.89 5.62
CA VAL A 116 -3.18 -5.34 4.34
C VAL A 116 -4.67 -5.60 4.11
N LEU A 117 -5.14 -6.84 4.27
CA LEU A 117 -6.54 -7.21 4.04
C LEU A 117 -7.52 -6.62 5.06
N ARG A 118 -7.13 -6.45 6.32
CA ARG A 118 -7.96 -5.78 7.34
C ARG A 118 -8.31 -4.37 6.92
N ARG A 119 -7.41 -3.70 6.23
CA ARG A 119 -7.56 -2.33 5.75
C ARG A 119 -8.48 -2.24 4.53
N THR A 120 -8.42 -3.22 3.62
CA THR A 120 -9.30 -3.29 2.45
C THR A 120 -10.71 -3.78 2.78
N ALA A 121 -10.87 -4.51 3.89
CA ALA A 121 -12.19 -5.04 4.32
C ALA A 121 -13.07 -4.02 5.07
N GLY A 122 -12.66 -2.74 5.17
CA GLY A 122 -13.44 -1.72 5.88
C GLY A 122 -13.73 -2.16 7.31
N GLY A 123 -12.68 -2.37 8.13
CA GLY A 123 -12.85 -2.85 9.51
C GLY A 123 -13.80 -1.96 10.29
N GLU A 124 -14.97 -2.48 10.57
CA GLU A 124 -15.93 -1.95 11.52
C GLU A 124 -15.29 -2.04 12.93
N GLU A 125 -14.67 -0.95 13.37
CA GLU A 125 -14.65 -0.59 14.79
C GLU A 125 -14.37 0.92 14.90
N GLY A 126 -15.42 1.67 15.17
CA GLY A 126 -15.40 3.11 15.43
C GLY A 126 -16.27 3.92 14.47
N GLY A 127 -17.58 4.00 14.76
CA GLY A 127 -18.55 4.74 13.97
C GLY A 127 -18.23 6.23 13.81
N GLY A 128 -17.66 6.58 12.67
CA GLY A 128 -17.51 7.92 12.13
C GLY A 128 -17.20 7.78 10.65
N ALA A 129 -17.85 8.58 9.81
CA ALA A 129 -17.58 8.58 8.37
C ALA A 129 -16.07 8.77 8.12
N LYS A 130 -15.41 7.77 7.51
CA LYS A 130 -13.98 7.81 7.18
C LYS A 130 -13.73 8.70 5.94
N LYS A 131 -14.32 9.88 5.96
CA LYS A 131 -14.25 10.87 4.90
C LYS A 131 -13.78 12.20 5.45
N LEU A 132 -12.74 12.75 4.86
CA LEU A 132 -12.22 14.09 5.17
C LEU A 132 -12.34 14.96 3.94
N ALA A 133 -12.70 16.22 4.15
CA ALA A 133 -12.77 17.21 3.08
C ALA A 133 -12.00 18.48 3.48
N PHE A 134 -11.13 18.93 2.58
CA PHE A 134 -10.38 20.17 2.65
C PHE A 134 -10.59 20.95 1.34
N ASP A 135 -10.02 22.14 1.25
CA ASP A 135 -10.06 22.90 0.00
C ASP A 135 -9.53 22.02 -1.16
N LYS A 136 -10.40 21.77 -2.17
CA LYS A 136 -10.11 20.98 -3.38
C LYS A 136 -9.64 19.53 -3.13
N LEU A 137 -9.77 19.00 -1.92
CA LEU A 137 -9.32 17.65 -1.56
C LEU A 137 -10.42 16.92 -0.78
N VAL A 138 -10.78 15.73 -1.25
CA VAL A 138 -11.62 14.78 -0.50
C VAL A 138 -10.89 13.45 -0.40
N ILE A 139 -10.75 12.96 0.82
CA ILE A 139 -10.14 11.67 1.14
C ILE A 139 -11.23 10.79 1.71
N ASN A 140 -11.56 9.70 1.06
CA ASN A 140 -12.61 8.79 1.49
C ASN A 140 -12.05 7.35 1.60
N LEU A 141 -11.91 6.85 2.83
CA LEU A 141 -11.48 5.47 3.07
C LEU A 141 -12.63 4.47 2.96
N ASP A 142 -13.90 4.90 3.06
CA ASP A 142 -15.03 3.97 2.91
C ASP A 142 -15.18 3.51 1.45
N SER A 143 -14.95 4.42 0.49
CA SER A 143 -14.93 4.10 -0.95
C SER A 143 -13.52 3.94 -1.53
N TYR A 144 -12.47 4.12 -0.74
CA TYR A 144 -11.06 4.15 -1.20
C TYR A 144 -10.83 5.11 -2.37
N GLU A 145 -11.37 6.33 -2.26
CA GLU A 145 -11.28 7.36 -3.29
C GLU A 145 -10.52 8.60 -2.79
N LEU A 146 -9.63 9.08 -3.64
CA LEU A 146 -9.02 10.40 -3.54
C LEU A 146 -9.60 11.30 -4.63
N ILE A 147 -10.20 12.43 -4.25
CA ILE A 147 -10.72 13.42 -5.19
C ILE A 147 -9.90 14.70 -5.03
N VAL A 148 -9.30 15.17 -6.11
CA VAL A 148 -8.50 16.39 -6.17
C VAL A 148 -9.06 17.31 -7.23
N ASN A 149 -9.35 18.58 -6.90
CA ASN A 149 -10.01 19.53 -7.82
C ASN A 149 -11.33 18.99 -8.41
N GLY A 150 -12.07 18.15 -7.65
CA GLY A 150 -13.31 17.54 -8.11
C GLY A 150 -13.13 16.34 -9.05
N GLN A 151 -11.89 15.90 -9.31
CA GLN A 151 -11.58 14.77 -10.16
C GLN A 151 -11.01 13.61 -9.34
N PRO A 152 -11.40 12.36 -9.62
CA PRO A 152 -10.81 11.19 -8.96
C PRO A 152 -9.34 11.02 -9.38
N VAL A 153 -8.47 10.78 -8.40
CA VAL A 153 -7.04 10.55 -8.59
C VAL A 153 -6.73 9.11 -8.18
N ASP A 154 -6.17 8.36 -9.10
CA ASP A 154 -5.77 6.99 -8.82
C ASP A 154 -4.69 6.94 -7.73
N THR A 155 -5.01 6.24 -6.63
CA THR A 155 -4.19 6.24 -5.43
C THR A 155 -4.21 4.86 -4.80
N PRO A 156 -3.03 4.20 -4.71
CA PRO A 156 -2.90 2.93 -4.02
C PRO A 156 -3.41 3.00 -2.58
N PRO A 157 -3.97 1.91 -2.02
CA PRO A 157 -4.57 1.90 -0.69
C PRO A 157 -3.67 2.49 0.41
N LYS A 158 -2.38 2.14 0.42
CA LYS A 158 -1.43 2.63 1.42
C LYS A 158 -1.12 4.11 1.35
N GLU A 159 -1.12 4.68 0.16
CA GLU A 159 -0.98 6.12 -0.01
C GLU A 159 -2.21 6.86 0.54
N LEU A 160 -3.40 6.31 0.26
CA LEU A 160 -4.65 6.90 0.74
C LEU A 160 -4.77 6.83 2.26
N GLU A 161 -4.43 5.67 2.86
CA GLU A 161 -4.42 5.47 4.31
C GLU A 161 -3.44 6.39 5.01
N LEU A 162 -2.22 6.53 4.47
CA LEU A 162 -1.22 7.45 5.00
C LEU A 162 -1.68 8.90 4.94
N LEU A 163 -2.27 9.30 3.80
CA LEU A 163 -2.81 10.66 3.66
C LEU A 163 -3.96 10.90 4.62
N PHE A 164 -4.89 9.95 4.73
CA PHE A 164 -6.02 10.04 5.65
C PHE A 164 -5.54 10.14 7.11
N HIS A 165 -4.57 9.30 7.50
CA HIS A 165 -4.03 9.31 8.86
C HIS A 165 -3.42 10.66 9.22
N LEU A 166 -2.59 11.22 8.34
CA LEU A 166 -1.99 12.54 8.53
C LEU A 166 -3.04 13.66 8.56
N ALA A 167 -4.03 13.59 7.66
CA ALA A 167 -5.08 14.60 7.53
C ALA A 167 -6.13 14.51 8.65
N SER A 168 -6.30 13.36 9.30
CA SER A 168 -7.17 13.18 10.47
C SER A 168 -6.67 13.93 11.71
N SER A 169 -5.40 14.31 11.75
CA SER A 169 -4.78 15.07 12.83
C SER A 169 -3.98 16.26 12.27
N PRO A 170 -4.65 17.28 11.71
CA PRO A 170 -3.98 18.41 11.10
C PRO A 170 -3.00 19.10 12.05
N ASN A 171 -1.87 19.54 11.51
CA ASN A 171 -0.77 20.21 12.23
C ASN A 171 -0.03 19.34 13.26
N ARG A 172 -0.46 18.12 13.53
CA ARG A 172 0.29 17.16 14.35
C ARG A 172 1.48 16.60 13.55
N VAL A 173 2.64 16.54 14.19
CA VAL A 173 3.83 15.91 13.62
C VAL A 173 3.87 14.44 14.02
N PHE A 174 4.07 13.57 13.04
CA PHE A 174 4.27 12.13 13.24
C PHE A 174 5.68 11.77 12.85
N THR A 175 6.36 10.97 13.65
CA THR A 175 7.64 10.38 13.28
C THR A 175 7.44 9.30 12.22
N ARG A 176 8.52 8.95 11.49
CA ARG A 176 8.46 7.84 10.52
C ARG A 176 8.03 6.52 11.14
N ASN A 177 8.54 6.22 12.33
CA ASN A 177 8.18 4.99 13.03
C ASN A 177 6.71 5.01 13.48
N GLN A 178 6.21 6.12 14.01
CA GLN A 178 4.78 6.23 14.34
C GLN A 178 3.89 6.02 13.11
N LEU A 179 4.23 6.63 11.96
CA LEU A 179 3.47 6.42 10.73
C LEU A 179 3.56 4.98 10.25
N LEU A 180 4.73 4.36 10.40
CA LEU A 180 4.89 2.96 10.07
C LEU A 180 4.00 2.07 10.95
N ASP A 181 4.07 2.24 12.26
CA ASP A 181 3.29 1.45 13.23
C ASP A 181 1.77 1.70 13.06
N GLU A 182 1.35 2.96 12.92
CA GLU A 182 -0.06 3.35 12.89
C GLU A 182 -0.72 3.09 11.53
N VAL A 183 0.02 3.14 10.41
CA VAL A 183 -0.50 2.93 9.05
C VAL A 183 -0.18 1.52 8.51
N TRP A 184 0.97 0.93 8.83
CA TRP A 184 1.34 -0.43 8.42
C TRP A 184 1.09 -1.47 9.51
N GLY A 185 1.06 -1.09 10.78
CA GLY A 185 0.82 -1.92 11.95
C GLY A 185 2.10 -2.21 12.74
N PHE A 186 1.94 -2.50 14.05
CA PHE A 186 3.08 -2.78 14.95
C PHE A 186 3.90 -4.02 14.57
N ASP A 187 3.30 -4.95 13.84
CA ASP A 187 3.98 -6.16 13.35
C ASP A 187 4.68 -5.93 11.99
N TYR A 188 4.80 -4.67 11.56
CA TYR A 188 5.50 -4.32 10.33
C TYR A 188 7.01 -4.21 10.58
N PHE A 189 7.78 -5.17 10.08
CA PHE A 189 9.24 -5.21 10.20
C PHE A 189 9.99 -4.53 9.02
N GLY A 190 9.32 -3.68 8.26
CA GLY A 190 9.92 -2.96 7.14
C GLY A 190 10.71 -1.71 7.53
N ASP A 191 11.47 -1.17 6.57
CA ASP A 191 12.24 0.06 6.74
C ASP A 191 11.30 1.28 6.80
N SER A 192 11.54 2.19 7.72
CA SER A 192 10.79 3.46 7.86
C SER A 192 10.89 4.37 6.62
N ARG A 193 11.87 4.12 5.73
CA ARG A 193 11.96 4.76 4.40
C ARG A 193 10.77 4.45 3.49
N THR A 194 10.01 3.40 3.76
CA THR A 194 8.73 3.12 3.10
C THR A 194 7.79 4.33 3.18
N VAL A 195 7.74 5.00 4.33
CA VAL A 195 6.93 6.21 4.52
C VAL A 195 7.38 7.33 3.59
N ASP A 196 8.70 7.52 3.43
CA ASP A 196 9.26 8.61 2.60
C ASP A 196 8.85 8.48 1.13
N VAL A 197 8.82 7.24 0.63
CA VAL A 197 8.39 6.94 -0.76
C VAL A 197 6.92 7.27 -0.97
N HIS A 198 6.05 6.86 -0.04
CA HIS A 198 4.61 7.16 -0.13
C HIS A 198 4.32 8.67 0.01
N ILE A 199 5.04 9.36 0.87
CA ILE A 199 4.96 10.84 0.97
C ILE A 199 5.38 11.54 -0.32
N LYS A 200 6.45 11.07 -0.97
CA LYS A 200 6.90 11.62 -2.26
C LYS A 200 5.79 11.51 -3.31
N ARG A 201 5.20 10.33 -3.48
CA ARG A 201 4.11 10.10 -4.45
C ARG A 201 2.86 10.90 -4.15
N LEU A 202 2.48 10.99 -2.89
CA LEU A 202 1.35 11.83 -2.48
C LEU A 202 1.60 13.30 -2.82
N ARG A 203 2.82 13.79 -2.61
CA ARG A 203 3.17 15.16 -3.01
C ARG A 203 3.06 15.39 -4.51
N GLU A 204 3.51 14.44 -5.33
CA GLU A 204 3.40 14.53 -6.79
C GLU A 204 1.94 14.63 -7.25
N LYS A 205 1.01 13.93 -6.56
CA LYS A 205 -0.43 13.98 -6.82
C LYS A 205 -1.12 15.25 -6.30
N LEU A 206 -0.57 15.87 -5.28
CA LEU A 206 -1.16 16.98 -4.53
C LEU A 206 -0.46 18.33 -4.78
N GLU A 207 0.56 18.36 -5.64
CA GLU A 207 1.35 19.56 -5.91
C GLU A 207 0.47 20.66 -6.56
N GLY A 208 0.55 21.88 -5.99
CA GLY A 208 -0.16 23.03 -6.52
C GLY A 208 -1.69 23.01 -6.35
N VAL A 209 -2.26 22.05 -5.62
CA VAL A 209 -3.72 21.90 -5.46
C VAL A 209 -4.31 23.00 -4.59
N SER A 210 -3.68 23.35 -3.48
CA SER A 210 -4.19 24.33 -2.50
C SER A 210 -3.07 25.05 -1.76
N ASP A 211 -3.31 26.31 -1.41
CA ASP A 211 -2.45 27.07 -0.52
C ASP A 211 -2.89 26.98 0.96
N GLN A 212 -4.04 26.33 1.22
CA GLN A 212 -4.61 26.19 2.56
C GLN A 212 -4.06 25.00 3.34
N TRP A 213 -3.52 24.00 2.66
CA TRP A 213 -2.95 22.80 3.29
C TRP A 213 -1.79 22.24 2.44
N ARG A 214 -0.90 21.47 3.09
CA ARG A 214 0.20 20.77 2.43
C ARG A 214 0.76 19.63 3.27
N LEU A 215 1.37 18.64 2.61
CA LEU A 215 2.20 17.62 3.24
C LEU A 215 3.60 18.19 3.54
N LYS A 216 3.89 18.49 4.80
CA LYS A 216 5.12 19.14 5.24
C LYS A 216 6.09 18.16 5.89
N THR A 217 7.37 18.26 5.52
CA THR A 217 8.47 17.62 6.25
C THR A 217 8.85 18.47 7.45
N VAL A 218 8.97 17.85 8.61
CA VAL A 218 9.61 18.42 9.78
C VAL A 218 10.98 17.77 9.91
N TRP A 219 12.00 18.51 9.51
CA TRP A 219 13.37 18.01 9.41
C TRP A 219 13.86 17.38 10.71
N GLY A 220 14.46 16.21 10.62
CA GLY A 220 14.93 15.44 11.78
C GLY A 220 13.83 14.74 12.59
N VAL A 221 12.53 14.96 12.30
CA VAL A 221 11.41 14.37 13.02
C VAL A 221 10.54 13.48 12.15
N GLY A 222 9.87 14.04 11.13
CA GLY A 222 8.94 13.26 10.30
C GLY A 222 8.04 14.14 9.44
N TYR A 223 6.74 13.87 9.43
CA TYR A 223 5.78 14.49 8.53
C TYR A 223 4.52 14.98 9.25
N LYS A 224 3.85 15.96 8.65
CA LYS A 224 2.53 16.43 9.06
C LYS A 224 1.68 16.87 7.85
N PHE A 225 0.38 16.80 7.98
CA PHE A 225 -0.56 17.51 7.14
C PHE A 225 -0.75 18.90 7.76
N GLU A 226 -0.14 19.92 7.16
CA GLU A 226 -0.21 21.30 7.65
C GLU A 226 -1.43 21.99 7.02
N VAL A 227 -2.31 22.51 7.86
CA VAL A 227 -3.43 23.35 7.46
C VAL A 227 -3.11 24.75 7.93
N SER A 228 -3.13 25.72 7.02
CA SER A 228 -2.99 27.12 7.36
C SER A 228 -4.27 27.62 8.05
N PRO A 229 -4.21 28.36 9.15
CA PRO A 229 -5.41 29.03 9.67
C PRO A 229 -5.98 29.90 8.55
N ALA A 230 -7.27 29.75 8.26
CA ALA A 230 -7.97 30.60 7.32
C ALA A 230 -7.66 32.06 7.64
N GLY A 231 -7.11 32.80 6.68
CA GLY A 231 -6.52 34.09 6.89
C GLY A 231 -7.42 35.02 7.70
N THR A 232 -6.90 35.52 8.80
CA THR A 232 -7.39 36.75 9.43
C THR A 232 -7.11 37.85 8.39
N PRO A 233 -8.13 38.56 7.88
CA PRO A 233 -7.85 39.70 7.03
C PRO A 233 -7.09 40.72 7.88
N GLY A 234 -5.88 41.10 7.43
CA GLY A 234 -5.12 42.18 7.97
C GLY A 234 -5.71 43.54 7.57
#